data_199cb6c03dbd2a3785cd823d95e1c296
#
_entry.id   199cb6c03dbd2a3785cd823d95e1c296
#
_cell.length_a   1.000
_cell.length_b   1.000
_cell.length_c   1.000
_cell.angle_alpha   90.00
_cell.angle_beta   90.00
_cell.angle_gamma   90.00
#
_symmetry.space_group_name_H-M   'P 1'
#
loop_
_entity.id
_entity.type
_entity.pdbx_description
1 polymer ?
#
loop_
_entity_poly.entity_id
_entity_poly.type
_entity_poly.pdbx_seq_one_letter_code
_entity_poly.pdbx_strand_id
1 'polypeptide(L)'
;MLVTVWVFIGIEGAVVFSSRAKRKKDVGTATVIGLISVLLIYFLLTVLAQGVIIQNHISQLNTPSMAHVLAYIVGDWGSTLVNIGLIISVLGAWLGWTLLAGELPFIVAKDGLFPKWFAKENENGAPVNALFITNILVQIFLISMLFTDS
;
A
#
# COMPACT_ATOMS: atom_id res chain seq x y z
N MET A 1 -7.30 -11.82 -12.66
CA MET A 1 -8.35 -11.35 -11.71
C MET A 1 -7.83 -11.09 -10.30
N LEU A 2 -7.10 -11.99 -9.64
CA LEU A 2 -6.57 -11.76 -8.27
C LEU A 2 -5.69 -10.49 -8.16
N VAL A 3 -4.82 -10.23 -9.14
CA VAL A 3 -3.97 -9.05 -9.17
C VAL A 3 -4.77 -7.75 -9.24
N THR A 4 -5.89 -7.74 -9.97
CA THR A 4 -6.75 -6.56 -10.09
C THR A 4 -7.45 -6.24 -8.78
N VAL A 5 -7.87 -7.26 -8.03
CA VAL A 5 -8.46 -7.10 -6.69
C VAL A 5 -7.43 -6.52 -5.72
N TRP A 6 -6.19 -6.97 -5.78
CA TRP A 6 -5.07 -6.47 -4.94
C TRP A 6 -4.84 -4.97 -5.09
N VAL A 7 -5.02 -4.44 -6.28
CA VAL A 7 -4.84 -3.01 -6.58
C VAL A 7 -5.82 -2.11 -5.81
N PHE A 8 -7.00 -2.63 -5.47
CA PHE A 8 -8.03 -1.89 -4.74
C PHE A 8 -8.04 -2.14 -3.23
N ILE A 9 -7.20 -3.04 -2.72
CA ILE A 9 -7.00 -3.22 -1.28
C ILE A 9 -6.30 -1.98 -0.71
N GLY A 10 -6.81 -1.48 0.42
CA GLY A 10 -6.27 -0.30 1.11
C GLY A 10 -7.24 0.87 1.20
N ILE A 11 -8.36 0.85 0.46
CA ILE A 11 -9.42 1.86 0.56
C ILE A 11 -10.02 1.88 1.98
N GLU A 12 -10.13 0.70 2.60
CA GLU A 12 -10.57 0.51 3.98
C GLU A 12 -9.69 1.24 5.00
N GLY A 13 -8.44 1.51 4.68
CA GLY A 13 -7.52 2.28 5.54
C GLY A 13 -8.07 3.65 5.92
N ALA A 14 -8.78 4.31 5.01
CA ALA A 14 -9.43 5.57 5.31
C ALA A 14 -10.50 5.44 6.39
N VAL A 15 -11.22 4.32 6.43
CA VAL A 15 -12.25 4.03 7.46
C VAL A 15 -11.58 3.74 8.81
N VAL A 16 -10.51 2.93 8.82
CA VAL A 16 -9.75 2.60 10.04
C VAL A 16 -9.19 3.86 10.70
N PHE A 17 -8.62 4.78 9.91
CA PHE A 17 -8.11 6.05 10.43
C PHE A 17 -9.17 7.13 10.63
N SER A 18 -10.45 6.84 10.41
CA SER A 18 -11.53 7.82 10.57
C SER A 18 -11.67 8.38 11.99
N SER A 19 -11.29 7.60 13.01
CA SER A 19 -11.27 8.03 14.42
C SER A 19 -10.22 9.12 14.67
N ARG A 20 -9.15 9.18 13.89
CA ARG A 20 -8.07 10.16 13.98
C ARG A 20 -8.30 11.38 13.09
N ALA A 21 -9.33 11.34 12.24
CA ALA A 21 -9.64 12.44 11.34
C ALA A 21 -10.22 13.65 12.11
N LYS A 22 -9.74 14.85 11.80
CA LYS A 22 -10.22 16.09 12.38
C LYS A 22 -11.72 16.32 12.14
N ARG A 23 -12.21 15.88 10.98
CA ARG A 23 -13.64 15.90 10.61
C ARG A 23 -14.01 14.58 9.95
N LYS A 24 -14.89 13.80 10.57
CA LYS A 24 -15.34 12.51 10.02
C LYS A 24 -15.97 12.62 8.62
N LYS A 25 -16.62 13.74 8.31
CA LYS A 25 -17.23 13.99 7.00
C LYS A 25 -16.20 14.04 5.86
N ASP A 26 -14.98 14.51 6.15
CA ASP A 26 -13.94 14.65 5.13
C ASP A 26 -13.36 13.29 4.71
N VAL A 27 -13.46 12.27 5.57
CA VAL A 27 -12.98 10.91 5.28
C VAL A 27 -13.70 10.33 4.06
N GLY A 28 -15.03 10.39 4.03
CA GLY A 28 -15.81 9.88 2.89
C GLY A 28 -15.46 10.58 1.57
N THR A 29 -15.37 11.92 1.61
CA THR A 29 -15.00 12.71 0.44
C THR A 29 -13.58 12.39 -0.04
N ALA A 30 -12.62 12.32 0.89
CA ALA A 30 -11.24 11.98 0.56
C ALA A 30 -11.12 10.56 -0.03
N THR A 31 -11.88 9.59 0.50
CA THR A 31 -11.91 8.21 -0.02
C THR A 31 -12.44 8.17 -1.45
N VAL A 32 -13.53 8.86 -1.74
CA VAL A 32 -14.12 8.89 -3.10
C VAL A 32 -13.17 9.59 -4.08
N ILE A 33 -12.61 10.73 -3.70
CA ILE A 33 -11.66 11.47 -4.56
C ILE A 33 -10.42 10.60 -4.79
N GLY A 34 -9.88 9.96 -3.75
CA GLY A 34 -8.74 9.06 -3.85
C GLY A 34 -9.03 7.90 -4.80
N LEU A 35 -10.18 7.23 -4.66
CA LEU A 35 -10.59 6.13 -5.53
C LEU A 35 -10.68 6.56 -7.00
N ILE A 36 -11.36 7.66 -7.27
CA ILE A 36 -11.51 8.18 -8.65
C ILE A 36 -10.15 8.55 -9.24
N SER A 37 -9.29 9.21 -8.45
CA SER A 37 -7.95 9.60 -8.88
C SER A 37 -7.09 8.39 -9.24
N VAL A 38 -7.09 7.36 -8.40
CA VAL A 38 -6.34 6.11 -8.64
C VAL A 38 -6.86 5.38 -9.86
N LEU A 39 -8.20 5.26 -10.01
CA LEU A 39 -8.82 4.66 -11.20
C LEU A 39 -8.41 5.39 -12.49
N LEU A 40 -8.43 6.71 -12.48
CA LEU A 40 -8.05 7.52 -13.63
C LEU A 40 -6.57 7.34 -13.98
N ILE A 41 -5.70 7.33 -12.97
CA ILE A 41 -4.26 7.09 -13.17
C ILE A 41 -4.02 5.71 -13.77
N TYR A 42 -4.62 4.65 -13.23
CA TYR A 42 -4.46 3.29 -13.76
C TYR A 42 -5.03 3.15 -15.17
N PHE A 43 -6.18 3.75 -15.44
CA PHE A 43 -6.76 3.76 -16.78
C PHE A 43 -5.81 4.44 -17.79
N LEU A 44 -5.32 5.63 -17.47
CA LEU A 44 -4.39 6.36 -18.34
C LEU A 44 -3.09 5.58 -18.55
N LEU A 45 -2.48 5.05 -17.49
CA LEU A 45 -1.26 4.25 -17.60
C LEU A 45 -1.46 3.03 -18.49
N THR A 46 -2.58 2.31 -18.33
CA THR A 46 -2.87 1.13 -19.13
C THR A 46 -3.07 1.47 -20.61
N VAL A 47 -3.88 2.49 -20.90
CA VAL A 47 -4.16 2.90 -22.29
C VAL A 47 -2.90 3.43 -22.97
N LEU A 48 -2.14 4.29 -22.28
CA LEU A 48 -0.92 4.87 -22.84
C LEU A 48 0.18 3.80 -23.06
N ALA A 49 0.36 2.87 -22.12
CA ALA A 49 1.32 1.79 -22.26
C ALA A 49 1.00 0.89 -23.48
N GLN A 50 -0.27 0.53 -23.66
CA GLN A 50 -0.72 -0.27 -24.80
C GLN A 50 -0.65 0.49 -26.14
N GLY A 51 -0.75 1.83 -26.11
CA GLY A 51 -0.58 2.68 -27.28
C GLY A 51 0.86 2.78 -27.76
N VAL A 52 1.83 2.56 -26.86
CA VAL A 52 3.27 2.70 -27.17
C VAL A 52 3.90 1.35 -27.60
N ILE A 53 3.55 0.27 -26.93
CA ILE A 53 4.12 -1.06 -27.16
C ILE A 53 3.01 -2.07 -27.39
N ILE A 54 3.17 -2.93 -28.42
CA ILE A 54 2.22 -4.00 -28.74
C ILE A 54 2.13 -4.97 -27.55
N GLN A 55 0.92 -5.37 -27.20
CA GLN A 55 0.61 -6.19 -26.01
C GLN A 55 1.47 -7.46 -25.89
N ASN A 56 1.80 -8.13 -26.99
CA ASN A 56 2.66 -9.31 -27.00
C ASN A 56 4.10 -9.02 -26.52
N HIS A 57 4.60 -7.80 -26.75
CA HIS A 57 5.91 -7.38 -26.25
C HIS A 57 5.85 -7.00 -24.76
N ILE A 58 4.77 -6.33 -24.32
CA ILE A 58 4.60 -5.96 -22.91
C ILE A 58 4.56 -7.19 -22.00
N SER A 59 3.93 -8.29 -22.46
CA SER A 59 3.82 -9.53 -21.68
C SER A 59 5.15 -10.26 -21.47
N GLN A 60 6.17 -9.94 -22.30
CA GLN A 60 7.51 -10.55 -22.24
C GLN A 60 8.52 -9.66 -21.50
N LEU A 61 8.15 -8.43 -21.12
CA LEU A 61 9.03 -7.53 -20.39
C LEU A 61 9.25 -8.00 -18.95
N ASN A 62 10.50 -7.91 -18.50
CA ASN A 62 10.83 -8.15 -17.10
C ASN A 62 10.17 -7.09 -16.18
N THR A 63 9.97 -7.45 -14.92
CA THR A 63 9.47 -6.50 -13.91
C THR A 63 10.61 -5.56 -13.47
N PRO A 64 10.33 -4.25 -13.34
CA PRO A 64 9.06 -3.55 -13.55
C PRO A 64 8.82 -3.16 -15.03
N SER A 65 7.76 -3.69 -15.62
CA SER A 65 7.46 -3.50 -17.05
C SER A 65 7.37 -2.02 -17.46
N MET A 66 6.85 -1.14 -16.61
CA MET A 66 6.71 0.29 -16.88
C MET A 66 8.06 1.00 -17.02
N ALA A 67 9.13 0.51 -16.38
CA ALA A 67 10.47 1.04 -16.58
C ALA A 67 10.95 0.85 -18.03
N HIS A 68 10.67 -0.32 -18.60
CA HIS A 68 11.00 -0.62 -20.00
C HIS A 68 10.14 0.19 -20.98
N VAL A 69 8.84 0.37 -20.68
CA VAL A 69 7.94 1.21 -21.49
C VAL A 69 8.46 2.65 -21.53
N LEU A 70 8.82 3.21 -20.38
CA LEU A 70 9.31 4.58 -20.33
C LEU A 70 10.71 4.74 -20.96
N ALA A 71 11.59 3.74 -20.79
CA ALA A 71 12.89 3.71 -21.47
C ALA A 71 12.74 3.71 -23.00
N TYR A 72 11.74 3.03 -23.53
CA TYR A 72 11.45 3.02 -24.97
C TYR A 72 11.04 4.42 -25.50
N ILE A 73 10.33 5.22 -24.69
CA ILE A 73 9.82 6.54 -25.08
C ILE A 73 10.90 7.63 -24.96
N VAL A 74 11.58 7.68 -23.82
CA VAL A 74 12.45 8.81 -23.45
C VAL A 74 13.92 8.42 -23.24
N GLY A 75 14.26 7.13 -23.41
CA GLY A 75 15.61 6.62 -23.21
C GLY A 75 15.86 6.12 -21.77
N ASP A 76 17.09 5.68 -21.51
CA ASP A 76 17.49 4.98 -20.26
C ASP A 76 17.21 5.76 -18.97
N TRP A 77 17.24 7.09 -19.02
CA TRP A 77 16.91 7.91 -17.85
C TRP A 77 15.45 7.72 -17.38
N GLY A 78 14.54 7.40 -18.32
CA GLY A 78 13.14 7.10 -18.01
C GLY A 78 12.99 5.84 -17.13
N SER A 79 13.78 4.80 -17.44
CA SER A 79 13.85 3.59 -16.59
C SER A 79 14.34 3.92 -15.17
N THR A 80 15.38 4.74 -15.06
CA THR A 80 15.91 5.17 -13.76
C THR A 80 14.87 5.93 -12.94
N LEU A 81 14.12 6.83 -13.57
CA LEU A 81 13.06 7.61 -12.94
C LEU A 81 11.95 6.70 -12.39
N VAL A 82 11.49 5.72 -13.20
CA VAL A 82 10.47 4.75 -12.74
C VAL A 82 10.98 3.91 -11.58
N ASN A 83 12.24 3.44 -11.63
CA ASN A 83 12.82 2.63 -10.57
C ASN A 83 12.94 3.40 -9.25
N ILE A 84 13.37 4.67 -9.29
CA ILE A 84 13.40 5.52 -8.09
C ILE A 84 11.98 5.76 -7.56
N GLY A 85 11.03 6.07 -8.44
CA GLY A 85 9.62 6.23 -8.08
C GLY A 85 9.03 4.96 -7.45
N LEU A 86 9.39 3.79 -7.97
CA LEU A 86 8.99 2.50 -7.41
C LEU A 86 9.52 2.30 -5.98
N ILE A 87 10.79 2.61 -5.74
CA ILE A 87 11.39 2.49 -4.39
C ILE A 87 10.66 3.41 -3.41
N ILE A 88 10.44 4.66 -3.77
CA ILE A 88 9.71 5.62 -2.92
C ILE A 88 8.28 5.13 -2.66
N SER A 89 7.60 4.64 -3.69
CA SER A 89 6.23 4.11 -3.58
C SER A 89 6.14 2.90 -2.66
N VAL A 90 7.07 1.95 -2.79
CA VAL A 90 7.12 0.75 -1.94
C VAL A 90 7.39 1.12 -0.48
N LEU A 91 8.31 2.05 -0.21
CA LEU A 91 8.59 2.53 1.14
C LEU A 91 7.37 3.24 1.75
N GLY A 92 6.66 4.07 0.96
CA GLY A 92 5.43 4.71 1.39
C GLY A 92 4.30 3.72 1.67
N ALA A 93 4.12 2.73 0.82
CA ALA A 93 3.15 1.66 1.01
C ALA A 93 3.46 0.83 2.26
N TRP A 94 4.72 0.47 2.46
CA TRP A 94 5.16 -0.26 3.66
C TRP A 94 4.86 0.50 4.94
N LEU A 95 5.16 1.81 4.98
CA LEU A 95 4.81 2.66 6.12
C LEU A 95 3.29 2.68 6.36
N GLY A 96 2.50 2.88 5.31
CA GLY A 96 1.04 2.91 5.40
C GLY A 96 0.45 1.60 5.94
N TRP A 97 0.90 0.46 5.41
CA TRP A 97 0.47 -0.86 5.88
C TRP A 97 0.91 -1.16 7.31
N THR A 98 2.11 -0.75 7.70
CA THR A 98 2.60 -0.90 9.07
C THR A 98 1.72 -0.14 10.06
N LEU A 99 1.36 1.10 9.73
CA LEU A 99 0.47 1.91 10.56
C LEU A 99 -0.94 1.30 10.65
N LEU A 100 -1.49 0.82 9.53
CA LEU A 100 -2.80 0.18 9.48
C LEU A 100 -2.83 -1.11 10.31
N ALA A 101 -1.78 -1.93 10.21
CA ALA A 101 -1.64 -3.16 10.98
C ALA A 101 -1.59 -2.93 12.50
N GLY A 102 -1.03 -1.82 12.94
CA GLY A 102 -1.02 -1.42 14.36
C GLY A 102 -2.34 -0.81 14.83
N GLU A 103 -3.01 -0.04 13.97
CA GLU A 103 -4.25 0.66 14.34
C GLU A 103 -5.43 -0.30 14.55
N LEU A 104 -5.54 -1.37 13.77
CA LEU A 104 -6.63 -2.35 13.89
C LEU A 104 -6.71 -2.99 15.29
N PRO A 105 -5.66 -3.67 15.81
CA PRO A 105 -5.71 -4.28 17.14
C PRO A 105 -5.84 -3.23 18.26
N PHE A 106 -5.35 -2.01 18.04
CA PHE A 106 -5.51 -0.90 18.95
C PHE A 106 -6.98 -0.49 19.11
N ILE A 107 -7.71 -0.31 18.01
CA ILE A 107 -9.15 0.03 18.03
C ILE A 107 -9.93 -1.07 18.71
N VAL A 108 -9.70 -2.34 18.35
CA VAL A 108 -10.36 -3.50 18.94
C VAL A 108 -10.10 -3.61 20.45
N ALA A 109 -8.90 -3.21 20.90
CA ALA A 109 -8.57 -3.18 22.32
C ALA A 109 -9.27 -2.02 23.06
N LYS A 110 -9.44 -0.88 22.40
CA LYS A 110 -10.24 0.24 22.95
C LYS A 110 -11.70 -0.12 23.13
N ASP A 111 -12.24 -0.94 22.23
CA ASP A 111 -13.62 -1.47 22.33
C ASP A 111 -13.77 -2.60 23.37
N GLY A 112 -12.68 -2.98 24.05
CA GLY A 112 -12.68 -3.99 25.11
C GLY A 112 -12.66 -5.43 24.62
N LEU A 113 -12.51 -5.67 23.31
CA LEU A 113 -12.50 -6.99 22.69
C LEU A 113 -11.09 -7.61 22.63
N PHE A 114 -10.05 -6.81 22.93
CA PHE A 114 -8.65 -7.24 22.95
C PHE A 114 -7.98 -6.89 24.27
N PRO A 115 -6.83 -7.51 24.61
CA PRO A 115 -6.11 -7.19 25.84
C PRO A 115 -5.79 -5.69 25.95
N LYS A 116 -6.09 -5.09 27.11
CA LYS A 116 -5.98 -3.64 27.37
C LYS A 116 -4.60 -3.03 27.06
N TRP A 117 -3.55 -3.83 27.12
CA TRP A 117 -2.22 -3.32 26.85
C TRP A 117 -1.97 -2.96 25.37
N PHE A 118 -2.78 -3.49 24.39
CA PHE A 118 -2.80 -3.05 23.01
C PHE A 118 -3.40 -1.63 22.86
N ALA A 119 -4.24 -1.20 23.80
CA ALA A 119 -4.85 0.12 23.82
C ALA A 119 -3.90 1.21 24.38
N LYS A 120 -2.64 0.86 24.72
CA LYS A 120 -1.69 1.83 25.27
C LYS A 120 -1.13 2.72 24.16
N GLU A 121 -1.26 4.03 24.35
CA GLU A 121 -0.70 5.08 23.49
C GLU A 121 0.53 5.70 24.16
N ASN A 122 1.42 6.25 23.33
CA ASN A 122 2.50 7.12 23.80
C ASN A 122 1.98 8.58 23.97
N GLU A 123 2.87 9.48 24.39
CA GLU A 123 2.58 10.91 24.56
C GLU A 123 2.06 11.59 23.28
N ASN A 124 2.39 11.06 22.10
CA ASN A 124 1.96 11.56 20.81
C ASN A 124 0.69 10.85 20.27
N GLY A 125 0.04 10.01 21.07
CA GLY A 125 -1.16 9.27 20.69
C GLY A 125 -0.92 8.09 19.73
N ALA A 126 0.32 7.61 19.58
CA ALA A 126 0.62 6.45 18.75
C ALA A 126 0.45 5.13 19.52
N PRO A 127 -0.15 4.09 18.94
CA PRO A 127 -0.37 2.78 19.57
C PRO A 127 0.88 1.91 19.57
N VAL A 128 1.88 2.29 20.37
CA VAL A 128 3.23 1.70 20.34
C VAL A 128 3.22 0.19 20.56
N ASN A 129 2.46 -0.29 21.53
CA ASN A 129 2.42 -1.72 21.84
C ASN A 129 1.79 -2.54 20.71
N ALA A 130 0.72 -2.02 20.09
CA ALA A 130 0.09 -2.66 18.95
C ALA A 130 1.05 -2.72 17.75
N LEU A 131 1.69 -1.59 17.43
CA LEU A 131 2.69 -1.51 16.36
C LEU A 131 3.86 -2.47 16.59
N PHE A 132 4.38 -2.54 17.81
CA PHE A 132 5.53 -3.38 18.11
C PHE A 132 5.22 -4.87 17.93
N ILE A 133 4.07 -5.33 18.46
CA ILE A 133 3.69 -6.74 18.34
C ILE A 133 3.34 -7.12 16.90
N THR A 134 2.56 -6.30 16.21
CA THR A 134 2.21 -6.62 14.82
C THR A 134 3.46 -6.73 13.96
N ASN A 135 4.45 -5.85 14.15
CA ASN A 135 5.72 -5.96 13.44
C ASN A 135 6.50 -7.23 13.81
N ILE A 136 6.56 -7.61 15.09
CA ILE A 136 7.20 -8.87 15.50
C ILE A 136 6.51 -10.07 14.85
N LEU A 137 5.18 -10.11 14.87
CA LEU A 137 4.42 -11.22 14.25
C LEU A 137 4.68 -11.31 12.74
N VAL A 138 4.74 -10.16 12.05
CA VAL A 138 5.09 -10.11 10.63
C VAL A 138 6.51 -10.65 10.40
N GLN A 139 7.49 -10.29 11.23
CA GLN A 139 8.87 -10.80 11.11
C GLN A 139 8.93 -12.31 11.35
N ILE A 140 8.24 -12.82 12.37
CA ILE A 140 8.16 -14.28 12.64
C ILE A 140 7.56 -14.99 11.43
N PHE A 141 6.48 -14.45 10.86
CA PHE A 141 5.84 -15.02 9.67
C PHE A 141 6.79 -15.02 8.47
N LEU A 142 7.48 -13.93 8.19
CA LEU A 142 8.47 -13.84 7.11
C LEU A 142 9.61 -14.84 7.29
N ILE A 143 10.12 -14.98 8.52
CA ILE A 143 11.16 -15.96 8.83
C ILE A 143 10.62 -17.38 8.61
N SER A 144 9.39 -17.68 9.02
CA SER A 144 8.79 -19.01 8.81
C SER A 144 8.65 -19.37 7.32
N MET A 145 8.38 -18.39 6.46
CA MET A 145 8.33 -18.60 5.01
C MET A 145 9.68 -19.03 4.44
N LEU A 146 10.79 -18.50 4.95
CA LEU A 146 12.14 -18.91 4.50
C LEU A 146 12.44 -20.38 4.77
N PHE A 147 11.78 -20.99 5.75
CA PHE A 147 11.93 -22.43 6.07
C PHE A 147 10.93 -23.32 5.32
N THR A 148 9.92 -22.73 4.70
CA THR A 148 8.87 -23.50 3.99
C THR A 148 9.19 -23.67 2.50
N ASP A 149 9.94 -22.75 1.91
CA ASP A 149 10.37 -22.78 0.50
C ASP A 149 11.66 -23.61 0.26
N SER A 150 12.12 -24.40 1.27
CA SER A 150 13.25 -25.33 1.17
C SER A 150 12.76 -26.81 1.15
#